data_5aaa9793a88281ef1355f5434fb08335
#
_entry.id   5aaa9793a88281ef1355f5434fb08335
#
_cell.length_a   1.000
_cell.length_b   1.000
_cell.length_c   1.000
_cell.angle_alpha   90.00
_cell.angle_beta   90.00
_cell.angle_gamma   90.00
#
_symmetry.space_group_name_H-M   'P 1'
#
loop_
_entity.id
_entity.type
_entity.pdbx_description
1 polymer ?
#
loop_
_entity_poly.entity_id
_entity_poly.type
_entity_poly.pdbx_seq_one_letter_code
_entity_poly.pdbx_strand_id
1 'polypeptide(L)'
;MENEKLENKEDEKKGPFKFSRRDIVQGLATVPFLGLFSWSWSKKEGPETDTPIIETPKEFTGKELNVAFLGMGAQGQVLMNACMRIPGIKYKAVCDIWTDLNLKRAVRTLQKYGHDVTGYEDYREMLENEKDLDAVIIATPDFWHAEHTIAFLEAGVNVYCEKEMSNTIEGARSMVEAQKRTGKLLQIGHQRRSNPRYIHCKKKLLEEADVLGRITTINGQWNRGVQPDLGWPKRYEIPQEKLEKYGFETMHEFRNWRWYKGLGGGPIVDLGSHQIDIYNWFLESRPVSVMATGGTDYYDKETHEWYDNIIALYEYETEKGPVRASYQTITTNSSEGYYEKFMGDQGTLAISESANKGGVYREASAPPWDEWVSKGYLSKPQKEEAKADAGAVLDVRETVSPESHTIPVELNDPYHQPHLQNFFDSVRGEATLNCPAEDGYETAVTVLKVNEAVEKGITVKFNPEEYVI
;
A
#
# COMPACT_ATOMS: atom_id res chain seq x y z
N MET A 1 -0.19 20.76 74.71
CA MET A 1 0.16 21.22 73.35
C MET A 1 0.92 20.07 72.75
N GLU A 2 0.35 19.56 71.74
CA GLU A 2 0.78 18.64 70.70
C GLU A 2 -0.17 17.47 70.51
N ASN A 3 -0.80 17.52 69.34
CA ASN A 3 -1.81 16.53 68.93
C ASN A 3 -1.14 15.37 68.20
N GLU A 4 -1.30 14.16 68.70
CA GLU A 4 -1.11 12.91 68.00
C GLU A 4 -2.32 12.64 67.08
N LYS A 5 -2.07 12.50 65.78
CA LYS A 5 -3.03 11.96 64.82
C LYS A 5 -2.76 10.48 64.59
N LEU A 6 -3.73 9.68 64.96
CA LEU A 6 -3.84 8.27 64.65
C LEU A 6 -4.01 8.05 63.13
N GLU A 7 -3.13 7.25 62.54
CA GLU A 7 -3.28 6.71 61.19
C GLU A 7 -4.20 5.48 61.20
N ASN A 8 -5.32 5.57 60.48
CA ASN A 8 -6.15 4.43 60.15
C ASN A 8 -5.59 3.75 58.88
N LYS A 9 -5.20 2.49 59.00
CA LYS A 9 -4.94 1.59 57.89
C LYS A 9 -6.28 1.03 57.39
N GLU A 10 -6.71 1.45 56.21
CA GLU A 10 -7.76 0.77 55.45
C GLU A 10 -7.14 -0.28 54.54
N ASP A 11 -7.63 -1.51 54.65
CA ASP A 11 -7.30 -2.64 53.78
C ASP A 11 -7.83 -2.41 52.37
N GLU A 12 -6.96 -2.12 51.40
CA GLU A 12 -7.30 -2.06 49.96
C GLU A 12 -7.49 -3.49 49.42
N LYS A 13 -8.73 -3.82 49.09
CA LYS A 13 -9.08 -4.97 48.26
C LYS A 13 -8.51 -4.77 46.85
N LYS A 14 -7.62 -5.66 46.41
CA LYS A 14 -7.06 -5.71 45.04
C LYS A 14 -8.20 -5.94 44.04
N GLY A 15 -8.58 -4.89 43.31
CA GLY A 15 -9.43 -4.96 42.14
C GLY A 15 -8.66 -5.42 40.91
N PRO A 16 -9.32 -5.74 39.78
CA PRO A 16 -8.70 -6.31 38.60
C PRO A 16 -7.67 -5.37 37.99
N PHE A 17 -6.60 -5.94 37.46
CA PHE A 17 -5.41 -5.31 36.90
C PHE A 17 -5.74 -4.07 36.04
N LYS A 18 -5.31 -2.89 36.50
CA LYS A 18 -5.28 -1.67 35.70
C LYS A 18 -3.92 -1.60 35.00
N PHE A 19 -3.89 -1.83 33.69
CA PHE A 19 -2.71 -1.56 32.88
C PHE A 19 -2.44 -0.06 32.80
N SER A 20 -1.21 0.36 33.08
CA SER A 20 -0.78 1.74 32.87
C SER A 20 -0.58 2.02 31.37
N ARG A 21 -0.62 3.30 30.97
CA ARG A 21 -0.29 3.68 29.58
C ARG A 21 1.08 3.18 29.14
N ARG A 22 2.01 3.01 30.07
CA ARG A 22 3.36 2.50 29.83
C ARG A 22 3.36 0.98 29.59
N ASP A 23 2.50 0.22 30.26
CA ASP A 23 2.34 -1.23 30.06
C ASP A 23 1.69 -1.54 28.70
N ILE A 24 0.79 -0.67 28.25
CA ILE A 24 0.18 -0.76 26.92
C ILE A 24 1.23 -0.49 25.83
N VAL A 25 2.08 0.50 25.99
CA VAL A 25 3.15 0.83 25.02
C VAL A 25 4.20 -0.29 24.97
N GLN A 26 4.58 -0.89 26.11
CA GLN A 26 5.49 -2.03 26.14
C GLN A 26 4.85 -3.33 25.59
N GLY A 27 3.56 -3.51 25.76
CA GLY A 27 2.81 -4.64 25.17
C GLY A 27 2.67 -4.52 23.66
N LEU A 28 2.54 -3.30 23.11
CA LEU A 28 2.46 -3.03 21.66
C LEU A 28 3.80 -3.22 20.93
N ALA A 29 4.93 -3.14 21.63
CA ALA A 29 6.25 -3.43 21.05
C ALA A 29 6.45 -4.90 20.65
N THR A 30 5.54 -5.80 21.04
CA THR A 30 5.57 -7.23 20.70
C THR A 30 4.56 -7.63 19.62
N VAL A 31 3.75 -6.69 19.12
CA VAL A 31 2.81 -6.90 18.01
C VAL A 31 3.46 -6.39 16.73
N PRO A 32 3.64 -7.24 15.70
CA PRO A 32 4.13 -6.73 14.41
C PRO A 32 3.12 -5.75 13.85
N PHE A 33 3.63 -4.65 13.37
CA PHE A 33 3.03 -3.52 12.72
C PHE A 33 1.78 -3.86 11.88
N LEU A 34 0.63 -3.83 12.48
CA LEU A 34 -0.61 -3.50 11.80
C LEU A 34 -0.56 -1.98 11.66
N GLY A 35 -0.55 -1.48 10.42
CA GLY A 35 -0.37 -0.09 10.12
C GLY A 35 -1.15 0.80 11.10
N LEU A 36 -0.47 1.78 11.67
CA LEU A 36 -1.09 2.81 12.49
C LEU A 36 -2.01 3.66 11.60
N PHE A 37 -3.16 3.09 11.26
CA PHE A 37 -4.32 3.90 10.97
C PHE A 37 -4.78 4.45 12.31
N SER A 38 -4.75 5.76 12.48
CA SER A 38 -5.33 6.45 13.61
C SER A 38 -6.82 6.10 13.70
N TRP A 39 -7.14 5.11 14.51
CA TRP A 39 -8.53 4.82 14.87
C TRP A 39 -8.96 5.87 15.89
N SER A 40 -9.56 6.93 15.40
CA SER A 40 -10.34 7.84 16.22
C SER A 40 -11.61 7.12 16.66
N TRP A 41 -11.55 6.55 17.85
CA TRP A 41 -12.74 5.98 18.46
C TRP A 41 -13.60 7.11 19.08
N SER A 42 -14.52 7.66 18.32
CA SER A 42 -15.66 8.40 18.90
C SER A 42 -16.69 7.36 19.36
N LYS A 43 -16.84 7.20 20.67
CA LYS A 43 -18.00 6.48 21.23
C LYS A 43 -19.28 7.19 20.78
N LYS A 44 -20.00 6.59 19.84
CA LYS A 44 -21.45 6.75 19.76
C LYS A 44 -22.08 5.59 20.50
N GLU A 45 -22.70 5.86 21.62
CA GLU A 45 -23.61 4.92 22.26
C GLU A 45 -24.83 4.76 21.35
N GLY A 46 -24.90 3.64 20.66
CA GLY A 46 -26.10 3.16 19.99
C GLY A 46 -26.64 1.94 20.71
N PRO A 47 -27.93 1.61 20.59
CA PRO A 47 -28.56 0.52 21.32
C PRO A 47 -27.90 -0.83 20.98
N GLU A 48 -27.80 -1.67 22.01
CA GLU A 48 -27.39 -3.08 21.87
C GLU A 48 -28.27 -3.77 20.84
N THR A 49 -27.71 -4.12 19.71
CA THR A 49 -28.33 -5.02 18.76
C THR A 49 -27.35 -6.13 18.38
N ASP A 50 -27.80 -7.31 18.75
CA ASP A 50 -27.59 -8.61 18.14
C ASP A 50 -26.17 -9.06 17.75
N THR A 51 -25.84 -10.22 18.30
CA THR A 51 -24.79 -11.13 17.84
C THR A 51 -24.65 -11.04 16.30
N PRO A 52 -23.43 -10.83 15.79
CA PRO A 52 -23.22 -10.87 14.35
C PRO A 52 -23.71 -12.23 13.84
N ILE A 53 -24.73 -12.22 13.00
CA ILE A 53 -25.13 -13.39 12.24
C ILE A 53 -23.93 -13.73 11.38
N ILE A 54 -23.21 -14.78 11.74
CA ILE A 54 -22.23 -15.40 10.85
C ILE A 54 -23.10 -15.97 9.73
N GLU A 55 -23.23 -15.21 8.63
CA GLU A 55 -23.80 -15.76 7.41
C GLU A 55 -22.98 -17.00 7.09
N THR A 56 -23.65 -18.15 7.03
CA THR A 56 -23.06 -19.36 6.53
C THR A 56 -22.49 -19.05 5.15
N PRO A 57 -21.20 -19.27 4.89
CA PRO A 57 -20.61 -18.97 3.59
C PRO A 57 -21.48 -19.66 2.51
N LYS A 58 -21.93 -18.91 1.50
CA LYS A 58 -22.57 -19.51 0.33
C LYS A 58 -21.60 -20.58 -0.18
N GLU A 59 -22.14 -21.80 -0.40
CA GLU A 59 -21.34 -22.91 -0.89
C GLU A 59 -20.64 -22.47 -2.18
N PHE A 60 -19.32 -22.45 -2.18
CA PHE A 60 -18.53 -22.01 -3.34
C PHE A 60 -18.61 -23.11 -4.40
N THR A 61 -19.14 -22.78 -5.56
CA THR A 61 -19.37 -23.74 -6.67
C THR A 61 -18.32 -23.60 -7.79
N GLY A 62 -17.37 -22.67 -7.66
CA GLY A 62 -16.30 -22.45 -8.63
C GLY A 62 -15.13 -23.43 -8.47
N LYS A 63 -14.08 -23.22 -9.28
CA LYS A 63 -12.82 -23.95 -9.16
C LYS A 63 -12.09 -23.56 -7.88
N GLU A 64 -11.86 -24.50 -6.98
CA GLU A 64 -10.96 -24.31 -5.85
C GLU A 64 -9.50 -24.17 -6.33
N LEU A 65 -8.73 -23.28 -5.70
CA LEU A 65 -7.34 -23.03 -6.03
C LEU A 65 -6.42 -23.46 -4.89
N ASN A 66 -5.39 -24.20 -5.21
CA ASN A 66 -4.30 -24.55 -4.31
C ASN A 66 -3.30 -23.37 -4.26
N VAL A 67 -3.15 -22.76 -3.10
CA VAL A 67 -2.38 -21.52 -2.95
C VAL A 67 -1.29 -21.68 -1.91
N ALA A 68 -0.11 -21.14 -2.21
CA ALA A 68 0.98 -20.99 -1.27
C ALA A 68 1.25 -19.51 -0.92
N PHE A 69 1.88 -19.30 0.22
CA PHE A 69 2.40 -17.98 0.64
C PHE A 69 3.90 -18.04 0.84
N LEU A 70 4.60 -17.02 0.34
CA LEU A 70 6.03 -16.82 0.51
C LEU A 70 6.30 -15.47 1.16
N GLY A 71 6.89 -15.48 2.38
CA GLY A 71 7.06 -14.30 3.21
C GLY A 71 5.85 -14.05 4.13
N MET A 72 5.95 -14.51 5.40
CA MET A 72 4.89 -14.40 6.41
C MET A 72 5.18 -13.29 7.42
N GLY A 73 5.90 -12.24 6.99
CA GLY A 73 6.10 -11.00 7.74
C GLY A 73 4.82 -10.22 7.97
N ALA A 74 4.92 -8.93 8.28
CA ALA A 74 3.74 -8.09 8.53
C ALA A 74 2.79 -8.05 7.32
N GLN A 75 3.33 -7.80 6.13
CA GLN A 75 2.54 -7.73 4.89
C GLN A 75 1.94 -9.10 4.52
N GLY A 76 2.74 -10.17 4.56
CA GLY A 76 2.22 -11.51 4.26
C GLY A 76 1.04 -11.92 5.14
N GLN A 77 1.03 -11.52 6.43
CA GLN A 77 -0.11 -11.73 7.32
C GLN A 77 -1.34 -10.89 6.94
N VAL A 78 -1.15 -9.64 6.50
CA VAL A 78 -2.24 -8.79 6.00
C VAL A 78 -2.88 -9.43 4.78
N LEU A 79 -2.08 -9.89 3.81
CA LEU A 79 -2.56 -10.56 2.61
C LEU A 79 -3.25 -11.89 2.94
N MET A 80 -2.65 -12.72 3.79
CA MET A 80 -3.26 -13.97 4.25
C MET A 80 -4.64 -13.73 4.86
N ASN A 81 -4.77 -12.72 5.75
CA ASN A 81 -6.07 -12.39 6.35
C ASN A 81 -7.10 -11.89 5.33
N ALA A 82 -6.68 -11.14 4.32
CA ALA A 82 -7.55 -10.72 3.23
C ALA A 82 -7.98 -11.91 2.36
N CYS A 83 -7.03 -12.79 2.01
CA CYS A 83 -7.31 -14.00 1.23
C CYS A 83 -8.26 -14.97 1.95
N MET A 84 -8.22 -15.10 3.28
CA MET A 84 -9.13 -15.96 4.04
C MET A 84 -10.61 -15.55 3.91
N ARG A 85 -10.92 -14.39 3.36
CA ARG A 85 -12.27 -13.92 3.06
C ARG A 85 -12.70 -14.25 1.64
N ILE A 86 -11.77 -14.74 0.81
CA ILE A 86 -12.02 -15.08 -0.60
C ILE A 86 -12.40 -16.57 -0.69
N PRO A 87 -13.56 -16.91 -1.24
CA PRO A 87 -14.01 -18.29 -1.29
C PRO A 87 -13.19 -19.13 -2.28
N GLY A 88 -13.14 -20.44 -2.04
CA GLY A 88 -12.50 -21.41 -2.94
C GLY A 88 -10.97 -21.35 -2.93
N ILE A 89 -10.35 -20.90 -1.84
CA ILE A 89 -8.90 -20.92 -1.64
C ILE A 89 -8.52 -22.03 -0.67
N LYS A 90 -7.67 -22.96 -1.13
CA LYS A 90 -7.03 -24.00 -0.32
C LYS A 90 -5.59 -23.62 -0.05
N TYR A 91 -5.26 -23.34 1.18
CA TYR A 91 -3.88 -23.06 1.56
C TYR A 91 -3.12 -24.39 1.71
N LYS A 92 -2.12 -24.59 0.85
CA LYS A 92 -1.29 -25.82 0.79
C LYS A 92 0.00 -25.65 1.54
N ALA A 93 0.64 -24.48 1.38
CA ALA A 93 1.97 -24.26 1.91
C ALA A 93 2.18 -22.80 2.32
N VAL A 94 3.06 -22.60 3.30
CA VAL A 94 3.61 -21.31 3.67
C VAL A 94 5.13 -21.40 3.83
N CYS A 95 5.86 -20.37 3.41
CA CYS A 95 7.32 -20.33 3.53
C CYS A 95 7.76 -19.02 4.17
N ASP A 96 8.67 -19.11 5.15
CA ASP A 96 9.32 -17.96 5.78
C ASP A 96 10.61 -18.40 6.48
N ILE A 97 11.69 -17.66 6.29
CA ILE A 97 12.99 -17.94 6.91
C ILE A 97 12.99 -17.78 8.43
N TRP A 98 12.05 -16.98 8.97
CA TRP A 98 11.86 -16.85 10.42
C TRP A 98 10.96 -17.97 10.95
N THR A 99 11.50 -19.17 10.95
CA THR A 99 10.78 -20.39 11.24
C THR A 99 10.12 -20.39 12.61
N ASP A 100 10.82 -19.90 13.64
CA ASP A 100 10.33 -19.95 15.03
C ASP A 100 9.24 -18.91 15.34
N LEU A 101 9.07 -17.90 14.52
CA LEU A 101 8.07 -16.86 14.74
C LEU A 101 7.05 -16.78 13.60
N ASN A 102 7.45 -16.25 12.44
CA ASN A 102 6.54 -15.98 11.33
C ASN A 102 5.92 -17.26 10.77
N LEU A 103 6.76 -18.23 10.41
CA LEU A 103 6.32 -19.50 9.84
C LEU A 103 5.39 -20.26 10.80
N LYS A 104 5.83 -20.51 12.03
CA LYS A 104 5.02 -21.22 13.03
C LYS A 104 3.69 -20.53 13.31
N ARG A 105 3.67 -19.18 13.30
CA ARG A 105 2.42 -18.42 13.49
C ARG A 105 1.48 -18.60 12.32
N ALA A 106 1.97 -18.49 11.08
CA ALA A 106 1.17 -18.64 9.89
C ALA A 106 0.55 -20.03 9.79
N VAL A 107 1.35 -21.09 9.96
CA VAL A 107 0.89 -22.50 9.99
C VAL A 107 -0.23 -22.69 11.03
N ARG A 108 0.00 -22.28 12.28
CA ARG A 108 -1.00 -22.41 13.35
C ARG A 108 -2.29 -21.65 13.04
N THR A 109 -2.17 -20.46 12.45
CA THR A 109 -3.34 -19.67 12.09
C THR A 109 -4.17 -20.39 11.03
N LEU A 110 -3.57 -20.83 9.94
CA LEU A 110 -4.28 -21.53 8.87
C LEU A 110 -4.87 -22.86 9.33
N GLN A 111 -4.14 -23.64 10.12
CA GLN A 111 -4.65 -24.89 10.73
C GLN A 111 -5.86 -24.65 11.64
N LYS A 112 -5.86 -23.54 12.41
CA LYS A 112 -7.01 -23.16 13.24
C LYS A 112 -8.28 -22.89 12.40
N TYR A 113 -8.10 -22.43 11.17
CA TYR A 113 -9.20 -22.22 10.21
C TYR A 113 -9.49 -23.44 9.34
N GLY A 114 -8.92 -24.61 9.66
CA GLY A 114 -9.24 -25.89 9.02
C GLY A 114 -8.44 -26.21 7.76
N HIS A 115 -7.37 -25.45 7.47
CA HIS A 115 -6.49 -25.74 6.35
C HIS A 115 -5.40 -26.74 6.75
N ASP A 116 -5.18 -27.74 5.90
CA ASP A 116 -4.04 -28.66 5.99
C ASP A 116 -2.85 -28.02 5.24
N VAL A 117 -1.97 -27.36 5.99
CA VAL A 117 -0.90 -26.53 5.44
C VAL A 117 0.46 -27.00 5.93
N THR A 118 1.40 -27.09 4.99
CA THR A 118 2.81 -27.42 5.24
C THR A 118 3.65 -26.15 5.37
N GLY A 119 4.56 -26.12 6.34
CA GLY A 119 5.49 -24.99 6.54
C GLY A 119 6.88 -25.30 6.00
N TYR A 120 7.46 -24.40 5.21
CA TYR A 120 8.79 -24.50 4.61
C TYR A 120 9.67 -23.32 5.03
N GLU A 121 10.96 -23.56 5.19
CA GLU A 121 11.97 -22.50 5.38
C GLU A 121 12.46 -21.97 4.03
N ASP A 122 12.69 -22.87 3.07
CA ASP A 122 13.22 -22.57 1.75
C ASP A 122 12.13 -22.79 0.68
N TYR A 123 11.94 -21.81 -0.19
CA TYR A 123 10.94 -21.87 -1.26
C TYR A 123 11.27 -22.95 -2.29
N ARG A 124 12.54 -23.34 -2.44
CA ARG A 124 12.96 -24.41 -3.37
C ARG A 124 12.44 -25.75 -2.88
N GLU A 125 12.54 -26.00 -1.57
CA GLU A 125 11.96 -27.19 -0.95
C GLU A 125 10.42 -27.20 -1.11
N MET A 126 9.76 -26.04 -0.96
CA MET A 126 8.33 -25.92 -1.23
C MET A 126 8.01 -26.31 -2.68
N LEU A 127 8.74 -25.78 -3.68
CA LEU A 127 8.54 -26.13 -5.09
C LEU A 127 8.82 -27.60 -5.42
N GLU A 128 9.72 -28.24 -4.68
CA GLU A 128 10.02 -29.67 -4.85
C GLU A 128 8.87 -30.56 -4.33
N ASN A 129 8.18 -30.15 -3.31
CA ASN A 129 7.16 -30.97 -2.63
C ASN A 129 5.72 -30.64 -3.05
N GLU A 130 5.43 -29.38 -3.36
CA GLU A 130 4.06 -28.90 -3.71
C GLU A 130 3.91 -28.77 -5.23
N LYS A 131 3.55 -29.86 -5.90
CA LYS A 131 3.46 -29.92 -7.38
C LYS A 131 2.12 -29.48 -7.96
N ASP A 132 1.12 -29.28 -7.12
CA ASP A 132 -0.26 -28.99 -7.51
C ASP A 132 -0.71 -27.56 -7.19
N LEU A 133 0.24 -26.62 -7.05
CA LEU A 133 -0.05 -25.21 -6.79
C LEU A 133 -0.65 -24.54 -8.04
N ASP A 134 -1.79 -23.90 -7.88
CA ASP A 134 -2.38 -23.02 -8.90
C ASP A 134 -1.80 -21.60 -8.82
N ALA A 135 -1.50 -21.12 -7.61
CA ALA A 135 -0.99 -19.75 -7.37
C ALA A 135 -0.11 -19.63 -6.12
N VAL A 136 0.73 -18.60 -6.12
CA VAL A 136 1.53 -18.19 -4.96
C VAL A 136 1.36 -16.68 -4.69
N ILE A 137 1.34 -16.31 -3.42
CA ILE A 137 1.38 -14.91 -2.95
C ILE A 137 2.77 -14.65 -2.38
N ILE A 138 3.52 -13.73 -2.98
CA ILE A 138 4.88 -13.35 -2.57
C ILE A 138 4.83 -12.01 -1.84
N ALA A 139 5.33 -11.99 -0.61
CA ALA A 139 5.42 -10.81 0.26
C ALA A 139 6.75 -10.81 1.04
N THR A 140 7.81 -11.21 0.36
CA THR A 140 9.19 -11.14 0.82
C THR A 140 9.75 -9.72 0.67
N PRO A 141 10.97 -9.41 1.12
CA PRO A 141 11.64 -8.14 0.79
C PRO A 141 11.89 -7.97 -0.72
N ASP A 142 11.88 -6.72 -1.19
CA ASP A 142 11.90 -6.36 -2.61
C ASP A 142 13.04 -7.01 -3.41
N PHE A 143 14.22 -7.16 -2.81
CA PHE A 143 15.39 -7.77 -3.49
C PHE A 143 15.24 -9.27 -3.79
N TRP A 144 14.30 -9.95 -3.10
CA TRP A 144 13.96 -11.35 -3.35
C TRP A 144 12.83 -11.53 -4.36
N HIS A 145 12.08 -10.46 -4.68
CA HIS A 145 10.87 -10.59 -5.51
C HIS A 145 11.16 -11.18 -6.88
N ALA A 146 12.25 -10.73 -7.55
CA ALA A 146 12.58 -11.23 -8.88
C ALA A 146 12.91 -12.72 -8.87
N GLU A 147 13.80 -13.18 -7.98
CA GLU A 147 14.18 -14.60 -7.88
C GLU A 147 12.98 -15.48 -7.58
N HIS A 148 12.19 -15.11 -6.56
CA HIS A 148 11.02 -15.88 -6.17
C HIS A 148 9.98 -15.94 -7.28
N THR A 149 9.63 -14.80 -7.87
CA THR A 149 8.63 -14.72 -8.94
C THR A 149 9.01 -15.58 -10.13
N ILE A 150 10.28 -15.48 -10.60
CA ILE A 150 10.78 -16.25 -11.74
C ILE A 150 10.69 -17.74 -11.44
N ALA A 151 11.14 -18.17 -10.26
CA ALA A 151 11.13 -19.58 -9.89
C ALA A 151 9.70 -20.19 -9.90
N PHE A 152 8.71 -19.47 -9.38
CA PHE A 152 7.32 -19.95 -9.38
C PHE A 152 6.69 -19.90 -10.78
N LEU A 153 6.93 -18.86 -11.57
CA LEU A 153 6.46 -18.80 -12.96
C LEU A 153 7.03 -19.96 -13.79
N GLU A 154 8.32 -20.25 -13.67
CA GLU A 154 8.98 -21.37 -14.36
C GLU A 154 8.48 -22.75 -13.89
N ALA A 155 8.06 -22.84 -12.63
CA ALA A 155 7.40 -24.03 -12.12
C ALA A 155 5.92 -24.17 -12.60
N GLY A 156 5.43 -23.23 -13.39
CA GLY A 156 4.07 -23.25 -13.94
C GLY A 156 3.00 -22.70 -13.00
N VAL A 157 3.37 -21.99 -11.94
CA VAL A 157 2.49 -21.40 -10.93
C VAL A 157 2.20 -19.95 -11.27
N ASN A 158 0.93 -19.50 -11.12
CA ASN A 158 0.58 -18.09 -11.25
C ASN A 158 1.02 -17.31 -10.02
N VAL A 159 1.47 -16.07 -10.21
CA VAL A 159 2.11 -15.28 -9.14
C VAL A 159 1.38 -13.97 -8.88
N TYR A 160 1.08 -13.71 -7.62
CA TYR A 160 0.87 -12.37 -7.08
C TYR A 160 2.15 -11.97 -6.33
N CYS A 161 2.81 -10.90 -6.77
CA CYS A 161 3.99 -10.37 -6.10
C CYS A 161 3.68 -9.00 -5.51
N GLU A 162 3.98 -8.80 -4.22
CA GLU A 162 3.84 -7.48 -3.60
C GLU A 162 4.69 -6.42 -4.32
N LYS A 163 4.29 -5.17 -4.14
CA LYS A 163 5.08 -4.02 -4.56
C LYS A 163 6.15 -3.70 -3.48
N GLU A 164 7.32 -3.12 -3.78
CA GLU A 164 7.70 -2.78 -5.15
C GLU A 164 8.11 -4.04 -5.91
N MET A 165 7.85 -4.05 -7.21
CA MET A 165 8.10 -5.21 -8.06
C MET A 165 9.51 -5.77 -7.92
N SER A 166 10.52 -4.90 -7.80
CA SER A 166 11.90 -5.21 -7.44
C SER A 166 12.60 -3.96 -6.92
N ASN A 167 13.72 -4.14 -6.23
CA ASN A 167 14.60 -3.04 -5.84
C ASN A 167 15.54 -2.56 -6.98
N THR A 168 15.49 -3.22 -8.15
CA THR A 168 16.26 -2.85 -9.35
C THR A 168 15.40 -2.93 -10.62
N ILE A 169 15.73 -2.11 -11.63
CA ILE A 169 15.03 -2.12 -12.92
C ILE A 169 15.29 -3.45 -13.65
N GLU A 170 16.50 -3.99 -13.57
CA GLU A 170 16.88 -5.26 -14.19
C GLU A 170 16.09 -6.42 -13.58
N GLY A 171 15.94 -6.45 -12.24
CA GLY A 171 15.11 -7.43 -11.55
C GLY A 171 13.66 -7.36 -11.99
N ALA A 172 13.08 -6.15 -12.03
CA ALA A 172 11.71 -5.94 -12.49
C ALA A 172 11.53 -6.39 -13.96
N ARG A 173 12.47 -6.05 -14.85
CA ARG A 173 12.46 -6.48 -16.25
C ARG A 173 12.47 -8.01 -16.38
N SER A 174 13.34 -8.69 -15.64
CA SER A 174 13.48 -10.16 -15.69
C SER A 174 12.19 -10.88 -15.25
N MET A 175 11.39 -10.29 -14.37
CA MET A 175 10.08 -10.81 -13.97
C MET A 175 9.08 -10.76 -15.14
N VAL A 176 9.03 -9.64 -15.88
CA VAL A 176 8.16 -9.52 -17.08
C VAL A 176 8.61 -10.51 -18.17
N GLU A 177 9.91 -10.62 -18.40
CA GLU A 177 10.45 -11.59 -19.37
C GLU A 177 10.09 -13.04 -19.00
N ALA A 178 10.16 -13.39 -17.72
CA ALA A 178 9.75 -14.70 -17.24
C ALA A 178 8.23 -14.92 -17.39
N GLN A 179 7.44 -13.91 -17.12
CA GLN A 179 5.99 -13.95 -17.33
C GLN A 179 5.65 -14.23 -18.80
N LYS A 180 6.26 -13.49 -19.74
CA LYS A 180 6.07 -13.67 -21.19
C LYS A 180 6.54 -15.06 -21.67
N ARG A 181 7.67 -15.53 -21.17
CA ARG A 181 8.23 -16.83 -21.53
C ARG A 181 7.36 -18.00 -21.07
N THR A 182 6.78 -17.90 -19.88
CA THR A 182 6.00 -18.99 -19.27
C THR A 182 4.52 -18.93 -19.62
N GLY A 183 4.01 -17.77 -20.00
CA GLY A 183 2.59 -17.52 -20.25
C GLY A 183 1.72 -17.61 -18.99
N LYS A 184 2.32 -17.62 -17.80
CA LYS A 184 1.61 -17.60 -16.52
C LYS A 184 1.21 -16.18 -16.14
N LEU A 185 0.23 -16.05 -15.25
CA LEU A 185 -0.19 -14.75 -14.77
C LEU A 185 0.78 -14.22 -13.72
N LEU A 186 1.12 -12.94 -13.84
CA LEU A 186 1.86 -12.17 -12.83
C LEU A 186 1.13 -10.87 -12.54
N GLN A 187 0.59 -10.73 -11.35
CA GLN A 187 -0.01 -9.49 -10.84
C GLN A 187 0.92 -8.85 -9.81
N ILE A 188 1.13 -7.56 -9.94
CA ILE A 188 1.91 -6.76 -8.99
C ILE A 188 0.99 -6.06 -7.99
N GLY A 189 1.39 -6.02 -6.72
CA GLY A 189 0.60 -5.60 -5.56
C GLY A 189 0.25 -4.10 -5.49
N HIS A 190 -0.01 -3.44 -6.62
CA HIS A 190 -0.56 -2.08 -6.66
C HIS A 190 -2.07 -2.09 -6.42
N GLN A 191 -2.49 -2.37 -5.19
CA GLN A 191 -3.87 -2.65 -4.81
C GLN A 191 -4.87 -1.53 -5.13
N ARG A 192 -4.42 -0.28 -5.28
CA ARG A 192 -5.29 0.86 -5.61
C ARG A 192 -5.94 0.71 -6.97
N ARG A 193 -5.32 -0.01 -7.92
CA ARG A 193 -5.91 -0.32 -9.23
C ARG A 193 -7.15 -1.21 -9.15
N SER A 194 -7.37 -1.89 -8.02
CA SER A 194 -8.59 -2.66 -7.75
C SER A 194 -9.51 -1.99 -6.72
N ASN A 195 -9.14 -0.84 -6.18
CA ASN A 195 -9.97 -0.11 -5.24
C ASN A 195 -11.17 0.52 -5.96
N PRO A 196 -12.43 0.20 -5.59
CA PRO A 196 -13.61 0.68 -6.31
C PRO A 196 -13.71 2.21 -6.36
N ARG A 197 -13.16 2.91 -5.37
CA ARG A 197 -13.12 4.38 -5.34
C ARG A 197 -12.18 4.94 -6.44
N TYR A 198 -11.00 4.34 -6.62
CA TYR A 198 -10.06 4.72 -7.68
C TYR A 198 -10.58 4.34 -9.06
N ILE A 199 -11.16 3.14 -9.20
CA ILE A 199 -11.80 2.70 -10.45
C ILE A 199 -12.94 3.64 -10.84
N HIS A 200 -13.76 4.05 -9.88
CA HIS A 200 -14.85 5.01 -10.12
C HIS A 200 -14.29 6.35 -10.62
N CYS A 201 -13.27 6.89 -9.95
CA CYS A 201 -12.66 8.15 -10.36
C CYS A 201 -12.08 8.03 -11.77
N LYS A 202 -11.31 6.98 -12.08
CA LYS A 202 -10.74 6.76 -13.41
C LYS A 202 -11.83 6.67 -14.46
N LYS A 203 -12.77 5.71 -14.32
CA LYS A 203 -13.75 5.41 -15.36
C LYS A 203 -14.88 6.45 -15.48
N LYS A 204 -15.41 6.92 -14.34
CA LYS A 204 -16.58 7.80 -14.35
C LYS A 204 -16.23 9.27 -14.41
N LEU A 205 -15.22 9.70 -13.66
CA LEU A 205 -14.89 11.12 -13.56
C LEU A 205 -13.90 11.58 -14.65
N LEU A 206 -12.89 10.75 -14.97
CA LEU A 206 -11.87 11.14 -15.93
C LEU A 206 -12.23 10.70 -17.36
N GLU A 207 -12.62 9.43 -17.58
CA GLU A 207 -12.86 8.91 -18.94
C GLU A 207 -14.26 9.28 -19.47
N GLU A 208 -15.34 9.05 -18.69
CA GLU A 208 -16.70 9.29 -19.19
C GLU A 208 -17.16 10.74 -19.04
N ALA A 209 -16.86 11.39 -17.92
CA ALA A 209 -17.37 12.73 -17.61
C ALA A 209 -16.36 13.84 -17.91
N ASP A 210 -15.08 13.51 -17.97
CA ASP A 210 -13.95 14.45 -18.17
C ASP A 210 -14.04 15.71 -17.28
N VAL A 211 -14.44 15.51 -16.01
CA VAL A 211 -14.74 16.64 -15.09
C VAL A 211 -13.52 17.52 -14.77
N LEU A 212 -12.31 17.05 -15.02
CA LEU A 212 -11.10 17.83 -14.80
C LEU A 212 -10.69 18.63 -16.03
N GLY A 213 -11.18 18.26 -17.21
CA GLY A 213 -10.74 18.84 -18.48
C GLY A 213 -9.27 18.51 -18.76
N ARG A 214 -8.47 19.53 -19.10
CA ARG A 214 -7.03 19.37 -19.28
C ARG A 214 -6.30 19.40 -17.96
N ILE A 215 -5.81 18.25 -17.50
CA ILE A 215 -4.94 18.16 -16.32
C ILE A 215 -3.59 18.84 -16.65
N THR A 216 -3.17 19.78 -15.82
CA THR A 216 -1.91 20.52 -15.99
C THR A 216 -0.92 20.25 -14.88
N THR A 217 -1.41 19.90 -13.68
CA THR A 217 -0.58 19.74 -12.49
C THR A 217 -1.09 18.59 -11.63
N ILE A 218 -0.15 17.85 -11.03
CA ILE A 218 -0.44 16.80 -10.04
C ILE A 218 0.41 17.05 -8.80
N ASN A 219 -0.19 16.85 -7.63
CA ASN A 219 0.53 16.76 -6.35
C ASN A 219 0.19 15.46 -5.66
N GLY A 220 1.17 14.84 -5.03
CA GLY A 220 0.95 13.72 -4.13
C GLY A 220 2.00 13.67 -3.06
N GLN A 221 1.65 12.95 -2.02
CA GLN A 221 2.56 12.75 -0.91
C GLN A 221 2.26 11.48 -0.14
N TRP A 222 3.28 11.04 0.61
CA TRP A 222 3.08 10.15 1.74
C TRP A 222 3.99 10.57 2.89
N ASN A 223 3.39 11.23 3.86
CA ASN A 223 4.09 11.70 5.05
C ASN A 223 3.82 10.76 6.22
N ARG A 224 4.88 10.34 6.90
CA ARG A 224 4.83 9.53 8.13
C ARG A 224 5.57 10.24 9.26
N GLY A 225 5.09 10.10 10.48
CA GLY A 225 5.82 10.53 11.67
C GLY A 225 7.05 9.63 11.92
N VAL A 226 7.94 10.12 12.76
CA VAL A 226 9.12 9.37 13.20
C VAL A 226 8.71 8.00 13.73
N GLN A 227 9.38 6.97 13.28
CA GLN A 227 9.15 5.59 13.70
C GLN A 227 10.46 5.00 14.24
N PRO A 228 10.40 4.27 15.36
CA PRO A 228 11.57 3.55 15.85
C PRO A 228 11.85 2.34 14.94
N ASP A 229 13.10 1.92 14.93
CA ASP A 229 13.50 0.68 14.28
C ASP A 229 12.71 -0.52 14.80
N LEU A 230 12.39 -1.43 13.89
CA LEU A 230 11.69 -2.66 14.23
C LEU A 230 12.61 -3.59 14.99
N GLY A 231 12.32 -3.81 16.26
CA GLY A 231 13.00 -4.78 17.09
C GLY A 231 12.50 -6.22 16.89
N TRP A 232 13.06 -7.13 17.66
CA TRP A 232 12.67 -8.56 17.69
C TRP A 232 12.78 -9.15 19.09
N PRO A 233 11.97 -10.18 19.39
CA PRO A 233 12.12 -10.90 20.66
C PRO A 233 13.41 -11.74 20.61
N LYS A 234 14.37 -11.49 21.50
CA LYS A 234 15.68 -12.16 21.51
C LYS A 234 15.63 -13.69 21.44
N ARG A 235 14.62 -14.30 22.07
CA ARG A 235 14.42 -15.77 22.04
C ARG A 235 14.10 -16.34 20.65
N TYR A 236 13.76 -15.49 19.70
CA TYR A 236 13.44 -15.85 18.31
C TYR A 236 14.43 -15.23 17.32
N GLU A 237 15.58 -14.77 17.80
CA GLU A 237 16.64 -14.27 16.94
C GLU A 237 17.06 -15.33 15.93
N ILE A 238 17.16 -14.94 14.66
CA ILE A 238 17.61 -15.85 13.61
C ILE A 238 19.12 -16.03 13.75
N PRO A 239 19.66 -17.27 13.71
CA PRO A 239 21.10 -17.51 13.74
C PRO A 239 21.82 -16.77 12.60
N GLN A 240 23.01 -16.24 12.88
CA GLN A 240 23.82 -15.46 11.95
C GLN A 240 24.05 -16.17 10.61
N GLU A 241 24.44 -17.44 10.63
CA GLU A 241 24.63 -18.28 9.45
C GLU A 241 23.37 -18.33 8.54
N LYS A 242 22.17 -18.36 9.17
CA LYS A 242 20.91 -18.37 8.44
C LYS A 242 20.62 -16.98 7.84
N LEU A 243 20.89 -15.88 8.55
CA LEU A 243 20.74 -14.53 8.01
C LEU A 243 21.61 -14.36 6.75
N GLU A 244 22.88 -14.73 6.82
CA GLU A 244 23.84 -14.67 5.71
C GLU A 244 23.41 -15.54 4.52
N LYS A 245 22.91 -16.75 4.77
CA LYS A 245 22.35 -17.63 3.73
C LYS A 245 21.24 -16.94 2.92
N TYR A 246 20.44 -16.07 3.56
CA TYR A 246 19.32 -15.37 2.93
C TYR A 246 19.59 -13.88 2.64
N GLY A 247 20.89 -13.47 2.62
CA GLY A 247 21.32 -12.16 2.15
C GLY A 247 21.17 -11.02 3.16
N PHE A 248 21.17 -11.31 4.45
CA PHE A 248 21.15 -10.31 5.52
C PHE A 248 22.43 -10.39 6.36
N GLU A 249 23.04 -9.25 6.62
CA GLU A 249 24.23 -9.21 7.48
C GLU A 249 23.86 -9.29 8.98
N THR A 250 22.71 -8.72 9.35
CA THR A 250 22.26 -8.63 10.74
C THR A 250 20.76 -8.86 10.90
N MET A 251 20.35 -9.16 12.12
CA MET A 251 18.94 -9.20 12.47
C MET A 251 18.26 -7.81 12.35
N HIS A 252 19.02 -6.74 12.50
CA HIS A 252 18.55 -5.37 12.28
C HIS A 252 18.20 -5.13 10.81
N GLU A 253 19.07 -5.51 9.88
CA GLU A 253 18.80 -5.46 8.44
C GLU A 253 17.57 -6.30 8.07
N PHE A 254 17.49 -7.54 8.56
CA PHE A 254 16.33 -8.39 8.32
C PHE A 254 15.01 -7.73 8.75
N ARG A 255 15.02 -6.99 9.86
CA ARG A 255 13.83 -6.32 10.37
C ARG A 255 13.52 -4.99 9.68
N ASN A 256 14.57 -4.27 9.28
CA ASN A 256 14.51 -2.90 8.77
C ASN A 256 15.04 -2.78 7.34
N TRP A 257 14.99 -3.85 6.54
CA TRP A 257 15.57 -4.00 5.21
C TRP A 257 15.26 -2.85 4.24
N ARG A 258 14.12 -2.18 4.43
CA ARG A 258 13.71 -1.04 3.59
C ARG A 258 14.67 0.14 3.64
N TRP A 259 15.44 0.25 4.71
CA TRP A 259 16.40 1.32 4.91
C TRP A 259 17.79 1.04 4.32
N TYR A 260 18.05 -0.21 3.94
CA TYR A 260 19.36 -0.64 3.46
C TYR A 260 19.41 -0.68 1.94
N LYS A 261 20.49 -0.09 1.37
CA LYS A 261 20.78 -0.17 -0.07
C LYS A 261 21.07 -1.63 -0.46
N GLY A 262 20.55 -2.01 -1.62
CA GLY A 262 20.63 -3.41 -2.05
C GLY A 262 19.51 -4.31 -1.54
N LEU A 263 18.84 -3.99 -0.42
CA LEU A 263 17.72 -4.77 0.12
C LEU A 263 16.37 -4.15 -0.26
N GLY A 264 16.21 -2.85 -0.13
CA GLY A 264 15.02 -2.10 -0.56
C GLY A 264 15.39 -0.89 -1.39
N GLY A 265 14.38 -0.16 -1.87
CA GLY A 265 14.54 1.09 -2.63
C GLY A 265 14.36 2.36 -1.80
N GLY A 266 14.23 2.25 -0.48
CA GLY A 266 13.96 3.37 0.42
C GLY A 266 12.50 3.86 0.40
N PRO A 267 12.20 4.91 1.18
CA PRO A 267 10.83 5.42 1.32
C PRO A 267 10.17 5.87 0.01
N ILE A 268 10.94 6.40 -0.95
CA ILE A 268 10.38 6.80 -2.25
C ILE A 268 9.85 5.60 -3.02
N VAL A 269 10.54 4.47 -2.96
CA VAL A 269 10.13 3.23 -3.62
C VAL A 269 9.03 2.54 -2.81
N ASP A 270 9.22 2.38 -1.49
CA ASP A 270 8.24 1.71 -0.62
C ASP A 270 6.90 2.45 -0.54
N LEU A 271 6.90 3.78 -0.42
CA LEU A 271 5.69 4.59 -0.25
C LEU A 271 5.25 5.25 -1.56
N GLY A 272 6.21 5.83 -2.29
CA GLY A 272 5.93 6.62 -3.50
C GLY A 272 5.38 5.81 -4.64
N SER A 273 5.75 4.53 -4.76
CA SER A 273 5.23 3.66 -5.81
C SER A 273 3.70 3.61 -5.86
N HIS A 274 3.03 3.72 -4.72
CA HIS A 274 1.57 3.76 -4.68
C HIS A 274 0.96 4.96 -5.40
N GLN A 275 1.52 6.17 -5.19
CA GLN A 275 0.99 7.41 -5.80
C GLN A 275 1.46 7.56 -7.24
N ILE A 276 2.70 7.20 -7.51
CA ILE A 276 3.31 7.29 -8.85
C ILE A 276 2.63 6.31 -9.81
N ASP A 277 2.26 5.11 -9.34
CA ASP A 277 1.41 4.19 -10.10
C ASP A 277 0.07 4.84 -10.51
N ILE A 278 -0.58 5.57 -9.59
CA ILE A 278 -1.83 6.27 -9.89
C ILE A 278 -1.60 7.44 -10.87
N TYR A 279 -0.45 8.11 -10.82
CA TYR A 279 -0.14 9.15 -11.82
C TYR A 279 -0.07 8.54 -13.23
N ASN A 280 0.72 7.46 -13.39
CA ASN A 280 0.85 6.78 -14.68
C ASN A 280 -0.50 6.24 -15.18
N TRP A 281 -1.27 5.60 -14.29
CA TRP A 281 -2.56 5.02 -14.64
C TRP A 281 -3.62 6.06 -15.00
N PHE A 282 -3.73 7.16 -14.22
CA PHE A 282 -4.76 8.18 -14.45
C PHE A 282 -4.44 9.06 -15.65
N LEU A 283 -3.16 9.34 -15.90
CA LEU A 283 -2.71 10.07 -17.09
C LEU A 283 -2.63 9.22 -18.36
N GLU A 284 -2.65 7.88 -18.24
CA GLU A 284 -2.36 6.94 -19.34
C GLU A 284 -1.04 7.30 -20.06
N SER A 285 -0.08 7.73 -19.28
CA SER A 285 1.19 8.24 -19.77
C SER A 285 2.33 7.91 -18.82
N ARG A 286 3.55 7.94 -19.34
CA ARG A 286 4.80 7.77 -18.60
C ARG A 286 5.54 9.09 -18.52
N PRO A 287 6.31 9.36 -17.48
CA PRO A 287 7.08 10.60 -17.43
C PRO A 287 8.20 10.61 -18.47
N VAL A 288 8.55 11.79 -18.93
CA VAL A 288 9.69 12.01 -19.85
C VAL A 288 10.94 12.47 -19.09
N SER A 289 10.77 13.00 -17.87
CA SER A 289 11.90 13.35 -17.01
C SER A 289 11.50 13.40 -15.53
N VAL A 290 12.49 13.23 -14.67
CA VAL A 290 12.39 13.48 -13.23
C VAL A 290 13.62 14.24 -12.72
N MET A 291 13.39 15.23 -11.86
CA MET A 291 14.40 15.82 -11.00
C MET A 291 13.98 15.60 -9.56
N ALA A 292 14.96 15.41 -8.66
CA ALA A 292 14.67 15.15 -7.26
C ALA A 292 15.76 15.71 -6.35
N THR A 293 15.36 15.99 -5.10
CA THR A 293 16.27 16.24 -3.99
C THR A 293 15.83 15.41 -2.80
N GLY A 294 16.79 14.94 -2.01
CA GLY A 294 16.51 14.12 -0.83
C GLY A 294 17.76 13.91 0.00
N GLY A 295 17.59 13.43 1.21
CA GLY A 295 18.70 13.16 2.12
C GLY A 295 18.29 12.25 3.27
N THR A 296 19.30 11.66 3.92
CA THR A 296 19.20 11.04 5.25
C THR A 296 19.63 12.10 6.25
N ASP A 297 18.67 12.98 6.61
CA ASP A 297 18.93 14.19 7.35
C ASP A 297 18.54 14.11 8.82
N TYR A 298 17.69 13.15 9.15
CA TYR A 298 17.15 12.95 10.50
C TYR A 298 17.64 11.65 11.17
N TYR A 299 17.57 10.53 10.44
CA TYR A 299 17.94 9.24 11.00
C TYR A 299 19.45 9.00 10.97
N ASP A 300 19.91 8.04 11.77
CA ASP A 300 21.31 7.62 11.80
C ASP A 300 21.68 6.92 10.48
N LYS A 301 22.70 7.45 9.80
CA LYS A 301 23.18 6.95 8.49
C LYS A 301 23.82 5.57 8.55
N GLU A 302 24.22 5.10 9.74
CA GLU A 302 24.73 3.74 9.91
C GLU A 302 23.62 2.68 9.83
N THR A 303 22.37 3.07 10.10
CA THR A 303 21.20 2.17 10.11
C THR A 303 20.14 2.55 9.07
N HIS A 304 20.27 3.72 8.44
CA HIS A 304 19.36 4.24 7.42
C HIS A 304 20.17 4.79 6.25
N GLU A 305 20.48 3.92 5.30
CA GLU A 305 21.26 4.28 4.11
C GLU A 305 20.43 5.04 3.07
N TRP A 306 19.12 4.80 3.04
CA TRP A 306 18.19 5.48 2.17
C TRP A 306 17.67 6.78 2.79
N TYR A 307 17.22 7.68 1.93
CA TYR A 307 16.76 9.02 2.24
C TYR A 307 15.48 9.03 3.09
N ASP A 308 15.46 9.77 4.18
CA ASP A 308 14.29 9.91 5.06
C ASP A 308 13.31 11.00 4.58
N ASN A 309 13.75 11.84 3.66
CA ASN A 309 12.90 12.81 2.97
C ASN A 309 13.32 12.93 1.49
N ILE A 310 12.34 12.99 0.59
CA ILE A 310 12.54 13.16 -0.85
C ILE A 310 11.41 14.03 -1.40
N ILE A 311 11.79 14.94 -2.32
CA ILE A 311 10.86 15.70 -3.16
C ILE A 311 11.26 15.45 -4.61
N ALA A 312 10.31 14.98 -5.41
CA ALA A 312 10.49 14.69 -6.84
C ALA A 312 9.55 15.53 -7.70
N LEU A 313 10.04 15.96 -8.85
CA LEU A 313 9.28 16.69 -9.87
C LEU A 313 9.39 15.94 -11.19
N TYR A 314 8.25 15.49 -11.71
CA TYR A 314 8.13 14.78 -12.97
C TYR A 314 7.55 15.67 -14.06
N GLU A 315 7.97 15.41 -15.28
CA GLU A 315 7.33 15.92 -16.51
C GLU A 315 6.68 14.77 -17.23
N TYR A 316 5.40 14.94 -17.59
CA TYR A 316 4.64 14.01 -18.43
C TYR A 316 4.25 14.73 -19.73
N GLU A 317 4.26 13.99 -20.83
CA GLU A 317 3.65 14.40 -22.07
C GLU A 317 2.43 13.52 -22.33
N THR A 318 1.24 14.14 -22.37
CA THR A 318 -0.02 13.44 -22.59
C THR A 318 -0.67 13.90 -23.89
N GLU A 319 -1.68 13.20 -24.38
CA GLU A 319 -2.44 13.61 -25.57
C GLU A 319 -3.06 15.01 -25.41
N LYS A 320 -3.42 15.40 -24.19
CA LYS A 320 -3.97 16.73 -23.88
C LYS A 320 -2.89 17.79 -23.61
N GLY A 321 -1.60 17.42 -23.68
CA GLY A 321 -0.43 18.29 -23.49
C GLY A 321 0.38 17.99 -22.23
N PRO A 322 1.39 18.83 -21.92
CA PRO A 322 2.31 18.57 -20.83
C PRO A 322 1.65 18.71 -19.44
N VAL A 323 2.08 17.82 -18.51
CA VAL A 323 1.68 17.83 -17.11
C VAL A 323 2.91 17.89 -16.22
N ARG A 324 2.87 18.70 -15.16
CA ARG A 324 3.90 18.77 -14.12
C ARG A 324 3.39 18.07 -12.88
N ALA A 325 4.10 17.04 -12.43
CA ALA A 325 3.71 16.31 -11.23
C ALA A 325 4.78 16.44 -10.15
N SER A 326 4.35 16.73 -8.93
CA SER A 326 5.20 16.74 -7.75
C SER A 326 4.83 15.59 -6.83
N TYR A 327 5.84 14.99 -6.21
CA TYR A 327 5.66 13.98 -5.18
C TYR A 327 6.63 14.21 -4.04
N GLN A 328 6.17 14.04 -2.81
CA GLN A 328 7.06 14.02 -1.64
C GLN A 328 6.80 12.81 -0.76
N THR A 329 7.86 12.32 -0.13
CA THR A 329 7.77 11.41 1.01
C THR A 329 8.65 11.91 2.14
N ILE A 330 8.07 11.94 3.34
CA ILE A 330 8.72 12.36 4.58
C ILE A 330 8.44 11.29 5.62
N THR A 331 9.48 10.86 6.35
CA THR A 331 9.34 9.87 7.43
C THR A 331 9.56 10.48 8.82
N THR A 332 9.54 11.81 8.91
CA THR A 332 9.77 12.59 10.13
C THR A 332 8.56 13.41 10.57
N ASN A 333 7.54 13.54 9.72
CA ASN A 333 6.31 14.29 10.00
C ASN A 333 5.13 13.66 9.28
N SER A 334 3.97 13.54 9.94
CA SER A 334 2.77 12.91 9.41
C SER A 334 1.72 13.89 8.89
N SER A 335 2.08 15.15 8.67
CA SER A 335 1.12 16.17 8.22
C SER A 335 0.40 15.74 6.96
N GLU A 336 -0.94 15.80 6.98
CA GLU A 336 -1.87 15.41 5.93
C GLU A 336 -1.77 13.94 5.45
N GLY A 337 -0.79 13.14 5.94
CA GLY A 337 -0.65 11.73 5.60
C GLY A 337 -0.38 11.50 4.11
N TYR A 338 -1.29 10.79 3.41
CA TYR A 338 -1.12 10.47 1.99
C TYR A 338 -2.38 10.76 1.16
N TYR A 339 -2.14 11.23 -0.07
CA TYR A 339 -3.16 11.53 -1.08
C TYR A 339 -2.52 11.70 -2.47
N GLU A 340 -3.37 11.72 -3.49
CA GLU A 340 -3.10 12.20 -4.84
C GLU A 340 -4.08 13.33 -5.18
N LYS A 341 -3.59 14.38 -5.87
CA LYS A 341 -4.40 15.51 -6.30
C LYS A 341 -4.10 15.86 -7.76
N PHE A 342 -5.11 15.72 -8.60
CA PHE A 342 -5.06 16.03 -10.04
C PHE A 342 -5.79 17.34 -10.29
N MET A 343 -5.10 18.32 -10.86
CA MET A 343 -5.62 19.68 -11.09
C MET A 343 -5.68 19.95 -12.60
N GLY A 344 -6.90 20.12 -13.09
CA GLY A 344 -7.18 20.48 -14.46
C GLY A 344 -7.83 21.86 -14.57
N ASP A 345 -8.11 22.29 -15.80
CA ASP A 345 -8.69 23.61 -16.08
C ASP A 345 -10.19 23.69 -15.80
N GLN A 346 -10.87 22.55 -15.57
CA GLN A 346 -12.29 22.49 -15.23
C GLN A 346 -12.55 22.00 -13.81
N GLY A 347 -11.60 21.35 -13.18
CA GLY A 347 -11.77 20.85 -11.82
C GLY A 347 -10.54 20.21 -11.23
N THR A 348 -10.66 19.87 -9.94
CA THR A 348 -9.62 19.19 -9.17
C THR A 348 -10.19 17.92 -8.55
N LEU A 349 -9.48 16.80 -8.71
CA LEU A 349 -9.73 15.56 -8.00
C LEU A 349 -8.66 15.38 -6.92
N ALA A 350 -9.05 15.37 -5.66
CA ALA A 350 -8.21 14.88 -4.56
C ALA A 350 -8.70 13.50 -4.15
N ILE A 351 -7.82 12.50 -4.05
CA ILE A 351 -8.18 11.12 -3.71
C ILE A 351 -7.21 10.51 -2.71
N SER A 352 -7.71 9.62 -1.88
CA SER A 352 -6.94 8.79 -0.96
C SER A 352 -7.70 7.48 -0.74
N GLU A 353 -7.02 6.42 -0.33
CA GLU A 353 -7.68 5.18 0.14
C GLU A 353 -8.54 5.44 1.38
N SER A 354 -8.20 6.45 2.18
CA SER A 354 -9.04 6.88 3.29
C SER A 354 -10.28 7.61 2.78
N ALA A 355 -11.47 7.05 3.02
CA ALA A 355 -12.73 7.63 2.60
C ALA A 355 -12.99 9.05 3.15
N ASN A 356 -12.40 9.37 4.31
CA ASN A 356 -12.52 10.68 4.95
C ASN A 356 -11.65 11.76 4.29
N LYS A 357 -10.87 11.40 3.27
CA LYS A 357 -9.98 12.31 2.55
C LYS A 357 -10.35 12.37 1.08
N GLY A 358 -10.19 13.56 0.52
CA GLY A 358 -10.43 13.80 -0.89
C GLY A 358 -11.81 14.36 -1.20
N GLY A 359 -11.98 14.73 -2.46
CA GLY A 359 -13.18 15.34 -3.01
C GLY A 359 -12.94 15.76 -4.46
N VAL A 360 -13.99 16.21 -5.11
CA VAL A 360 -13.94 16.74 -6.45
C VAL A 360 -14.41 18.19 -6.43
N TYR A 361 -13.63 19.08 -6.97
CA TYR A 361 -13.83 20.52 -6.89
C TYR A 361 -14.00 21.09 -8.30
N ARG A 362 -15.13 21.74 -8.55
CA ARG A 362 -15.46 22.32 -9.85
C ARG A 362 -14.94 23.75 -9.94
N GLU A 363 -14.16 24.05 -10.96
CA GLU A 363 -13.76 25.43 -11.25
C GLU A 363 -14.95 26.30 -11.61
N ALA A 364 -14.91 27.58 -11.24
CA ALA A 364 -16.02 28.51 -11.46
C ALA A 364 -16.33 28.71 -12.96
N SER A 365 -15.33 28.55 -13.82
CA SER A 365 -15.44 28.65 -15.29
C SER A 365 -15.92 27.37 -15.95
N ALA A 366 -15.94 26.23 -15.24
CA ALA A 366 -16.34 24.95 -15.81
C ALA A 366 -17.86 24.85 -16.02
N PRO A 367 -18.30 24.04 -16.99
CA PRO A 367 -19.73 23.74 -17.15
C PRO A 367 -20.35 23.20 -15.85
N PRO A 368 -21.68 23.37 -15.65
CA PRO A 368 -22.36 22.76 -14.53
C PRO A 368 -22.25 21.23 -14.54
N TRP A 369 -22.14 20.60 -13.35
CA TRP A 369 -22.01 19.15 -13.20
C TRP A 369 -23.32 18.45 -12.77
N ASP A 370 -24.47 19.11 -12.93
CA ASP A 370 -25.80 18.57 -12.58
C ASP A 370 -26.07 17.21 -13.23
N GLU A 371 -25.63 17.02 -14.49
CA GLU A 371 -25.74 15.76 -15.21
C GLU A 371 -25.01 14.63 -14.46
N TRP A 372 -23.76 14.86 -14.05
CA TRP A 372 -22.94 13.88 -13.37
C TRP A 372 -23.43 13.59 -11.95
N VAL A 373 -23.97 14.59 -11.28
CA VAL A 373 -24.68 14.41 -9.99
C VAL A 373 -25.94 13.55 -10.19
N SER A 374 -26.73 13.79 -11.24
CA SER A 374 -27.94 13.01 -11.52
C SER A 374 -27.64 11.56 -11.90
N LYS A 375 -26.50 11.30 -12.56
CA LYS A 375 -25.99 9.95 -12.87
C LYS A 375 -25.35 9.24 -11.68
N GLY A 376 -25.18 9.93 -10.54
CA GLY A 376 -24.54 9.38 -9.34
C GLY A 376 -23.02 9.28 -9.44
N TYR A 377 -22.37 10.00 -10.36
CA TYR A 377 -20.92 10.04 -10.47
C TYR A 377 -20.29 10.91 -9.40
N LEU A 378 -21.00 11.95 -8.97
CA LEU A 378 -20.65 12.89 -7.92
C LEU A 378 -21.79 12.98 -6.90
N SER A 379 -21.48 13.29 -5.64
CA SER A 379 -22.49 13.70 -4.68
C SER A 379 -23.12 15.04 -5.08
N LYS A 380 -24.23 15.41 -4.43
CA LYS A 380 -24.72 16.79 -4.47
C LYS A 380 -23.63 17.73 -3.94
N PRO A 381 -23.53 18.97 -4.48
CA PRO A 381 -22.52 19.90 -4.02
C PRO A 381 -22.69 20.16 -2.52
N GLN A 382 -21.57 20.17 -1.83
CA GLN A 382 -21.51 20.63 -0.45
C GLN A 382 -21.48 22.16 -0.48
N LYS A 383 -22.49 22.81 0.06
CA LYS A 383 -22.47 24.24 0.30
C LYS A 383 -21.55 24.49 1.50
N GLU A 384 -20.34 24.94 1.28
CA GLU A 384 -19.69 25.71 2.32
C GLU A 384 -20.56 26.95 2.54
N GLU A 385 -21.08 27.13 3.75
CA GLU A 385 -21.61 28.42 4.15
C GLU A 385 -20.42 29.39 4.08
N ALA A 386 -20.31 30.07 2.95
CA ALA A 386 -19.47 31.23 2.85
C ALA A 386 -19.92 32.16 3.99
N LYS A 387 -19.14 32.28 5.04
CA LYS A 387 -19.22 33.41 5.95
C LYS A 387 -18.80 34.62 5.12
N ALA A 388 -19.72 35.07 4.27
CA ALA A 388 -19.62 36.38 3.67
C ALA A 388 -19.71 37.37 4.83
N ASP A 389 -18.58 37.89 5.27
CA ASP A 389 -18.57 39.11 6.03
C ASP A 389 -19.34 40.15 5.19
N ALA A 390 -20.54 40.49 5.66
CA ALA A 390 -21.38 41.45 5.00
C ALA A 390 -20.65 42.82 5.05
N GLY A 391 -19.88 43.11 4.01
CA GLY A 391 -19.07 44.32 3.89
C GLY A 391 -17.63 44.13 3.41
N ALA A 392 -17.17 42.88 3.22
CA ALA A 392 -15.86 42.64 2.61
C ALA A 392 -15.87 43.04 1.15
N VAL A 393 -15.02 44.00 0.77
CA VAL A 393 -14.73 44.29 -0.64
C VAL A 393 -14.06 43.03 -1.21
N LEU A 394 -14.71 42.38 -2.19
CA LEU A 394 -14.08 41.27 -2.92
C LEU A 394 -12.76 41.72 -3.53
N ASP A 395 -11.66 41.20 -3.02
CA ASP A 395 -10.35 41.40 -3.64
C ASP A 395 -10.35 40.62 -4.96
N VAL A 396 -10.30 41.31 -6.08
CA VAL A 396 -10.28 40.70 -7.42
C VAL A 396 -9.10 39.75 -7.66
N ARG A 397 -8.14 39.71 -6.73
CA ARG A 397 -7.00 38.78 -6.72
C ARG A 397 -7.31 37.45 -6.01
N GLU A 398 -8.40 37.39 -5.25
CA GLU A 398 -8.82 36.16 -4.58
C GLU A 398 -9.69 35.32 -5.52
N THR A 399 -9.33 34.07 -5.67
CA THR A 399 -10.15 33.08 -6.39
C THR A 399 -11.27 32.61 -5.46
N VAL A 400 -12.50 32.64 -5.95
CA VAL A 400 -13.65 32.08 -5.22
C VAL A 400 -13.39 30.60 -4.96
N SER A 401 -13.69 30.12 -3.73
CA SER A 401 -13.56 28.70 -3.40
C SER A 401 -14.38 27.84 -4.36
N PRO A 402 -13.77 26.80 -4.96
CA PRO A 402 -14.47 25.92 -5.90
C PRO A 402 -15.64 25.20 -5.22
N GLU A 403 -16.71 24.94 -5.98
CA GLU A 403 -17.80 24.07 -5.54
C GLU A 403 -17.29 22.64 -5.29
N SER A 404 -17.60 22.07 -4.13
CA SER A 404 -17.04 20.77 -3.71
C SER A 404 -18.09 19.65 -3.76
N HIS A 405 -17.66 18.48 -4.19
CA HIS A 405 -18.44 17.25 -4.24
C HIS A 405 -17.67 16.11 -3.58
N THR A 406 -18.35 15.17 -2.95
CA THR A 406 -17.71 13.93 -2.47
C THR A 406 -17.75 12.86 -3.55
N ILE A 407 -16.81 11.93 -3.47
CA ILE A 407 -16.80 10.73 -4.29
C ILE A 407 -17.79 9.73 -3.65
N PRO A 408 -18.86 9.30 -4.37
CA PRO A 408 -19.96 8.53 -3.77
C PRO A 408 -19.64 7.03 -3.61
N VAL A 409 -18.39 6.62 -3.77
CA VAL A 409 -17.94 5.23 -3.68
C VAL A 409 -16.90 5.08 -2.57
N GLU A 410 -17.11 4.08 -1.72
CA GLU A 410 -16.22 3.73 -0.62
C GLU A 410 -15.80 2.25 -0.73
N LEU A 411 -14.63 1.93 -0.20
CA LEU A 411 -14.15 0.57 -0.03
C LEU A 411 -14.53 0.08 1.37
N ASN A 412 -15.37 -0.95 1.45
CA ASN A 412 -15.79 -1.56 2.72
C ASN A 412 -14.95 -2.78 3.11
N ASP A 413 -14.22 -3.35 2.17
CA ASP A 413 -13.32 -4.49 2.38
C ASP A 413 -11.92 -4.05 2.85
N PRO A 414 -11.10 -4.97 3.39
CA PRO A 414 -9.67 -4.70 3.59
C PRO A 414 -9.00 -4.23 2.28
N TYR A 415 -8.11 -3.25 2.36
CA TYR A 415 -7.54 -2.55 1.19
C TYR A 415 -6.99 -3.48 0.10
N HIS A 416 -6.40 -4.62 0.47
CA HIS A 416 -5.81 -5.57 -0.47
C HIS A 416 -6.82 -6.59 -1.03
N GLN A 417 -7.96 -6.78 -0.37
CA GLN A 417 -8.90 -7.85 -0.73
C GLN A 417 -9.42 -7.75 -2.17
N PRO A 418 -9.87 -6.59 -2.69
CA PRO A 418 -10.34 -6.50 -4.08
C PRO A 418 -9.25 -6.86 -5.11
N HIS A 419 -7.99 -6.56 -4.79
CA HIS A 419 -6.88 -6.84 -5.69
C HIS A 419 -6.50 -8.33 -5.70
N LEU A 420 -6.50 -8.96 -4.54
CA LEU A 420 -6.33 -10.40 -4.40
C LEU A 420 -7.51 -11.17 -5.02
N GLN A 421 -8.76 -10.68 -4.84
CA GLN A 421 -9.94 -11.26 -5.49
C GLN A 421 -9.78 -11.23 -7.01
N ASN A 422 -9.41 -10.06 -7.58
CA ASN A 422 -9.15 -9.93 -9.01
C ASN A 422 -8.07 -10.90 -9.51
N PHE A 423 -6.99 -11.09 -8.74
CA PHE A 423 -5.96 -12.07 -9.08
C PHE A 423 -6.52 -13.49 -9.15
N PHE A 424 -7.24 -13.95 -8.13
CA PHE A 424 -7.79 -15.31 -8.13
C PHE A 424 -8.87 -15.50 -9.17
N ASP A 425 -9.71 -14.50 -9.45
CA ASP A 425 -10.70 -14.55 -10.53
C ASP A 425 -10.01 -14.62 -11.90
N SER A 426 -8.88 -13.91 -12.06
CA SER A 426 -8.04 -14.03 -13.27
C SER A 426 -7.43 -15.44 -13.41
N VAL A 427 -6.95 -16.05 -12.31
CA VAL A 427 -6.45 -17.44 -12.32
C VAL A 427 -7.55 -18.44 -12.68
N ARG A 428 -8.81 -18.15 -12.33
CA ARG A 428 -9.99 -18.95 -12.73
C ARG A 428 -10.41 -18.70 -14.18
N GLY A 429 -9.88 -17.65 -14.84
CA GLY A 429 -10.29 -17.23 -16.19
C GLY A 429 -11.57 -16.39 -16.21
N GLU A 430 -11.97 -15.83 -15.09
CA GLU A 430 -13.20 -15.04 -14.88
C GLU A 430 -12.96 -13.52 -14.97
N ALA A 431 -11.70 -13.08 -14.91
CA ALA A 431 -11.30 -11.67 -14.98
C ALA A 431 -9.98 -11.49 -15.74
N THR A 432 -9.60 -10.23 -15.95
CA THR A 432 -8.26 -9.81 -16.37
C THR A 432 -7.55 -9.13 -15.20
N LEU A 433 -6.22 -9.22 -15.16
CA LEU A 433 -5.42 -8.59 -14.11
C LEU A 433 -5.57 -7.06 -14.12
N ASN A 434 -5.78 -6.46 -12.97
CA ASN A 434 -5.86 -5.01 -12.82
C ASN A 434 -4.48 -4.33 -12.77
N CYS A 435 -3.43 -5.08 -12.44
CA CYS A 435 -2.04 -4.64 -12.50
C CYS A 435 -1.17 -5.78 -13.04
N PRO A 436 -1.17 -6.04 -14.36
CA PRO A 436 -0.27 -7.03 -14.95
C PRO A 436 1.20 -6.61 -14.80
N ALA A 437 2.10 -7.52 -15.10
CA ALA A 437 3.54 -7.34 -14.91
C ALA A 437 4.09 -6.09 -15.60
N GLU A 438 3.61 -5.78 -16.80
CA GLU A 438 4.02 -4.61 -17.58
C GLU A 438 3.69 -3.29 -16.86
N ASP A 439 2.50 -3.18 -16.29
CA ASP A 439 2.07 -1.99 -15.55
C ASP A 439 2.91 -1.80 -14.27
N GLY A 440 3.19 -2.89 -13.55
CA GLY A 440 4.09 -2.86 -12.39
C GLY A 440 5.50 -2.45 -12.77
N TYR A 441 6.00 -2.92 -13.92
CA TYR A 441 7.31 -2.57 -14.44
C TYR A 441 7.41 -1.07 -14.78
N GLU A 442 6.39 -0.48 -15.39
CA GLU A 442 6.36 0.95 -15.66
C GLU A 442 6.49 1.78 -14.38
N THR A 443 5.80 1.37 -13.32
CA THR A 443 5.89 2.02 -12.02
C THR A 443 7.27 1.82 -11.40
N ALA A 444 7.84 0.62 -11.47
CA ALA A 444 9.18 0.33 -10.95
C ALA A 444 10.25 1.21 -11.62
N VAL A 445 10.25 1.30 -12.95
CA VAL A 445 11.17 2.19 -13.69
C VAL A 445 10.98 3.64 -13.24
N THR A 446 9.73 4.09 -13.12
CA THR A 446 9.42 5.49 -12.79
C THR A 446 9.90 5.86 -11.40
N VAL A 447 9.73 4.99 -10.41
CA VAL A 447 10.05 5.30 -9.01
C VAL A 447 11.54 5.09 -8.69
N LEU A 448 12.18 4.05 -9.27
CA LEU A 448 13.59 3.76 -9.01
C LEU A 448 14.52 4.87 -9.56
N LYS A 449 14.17 5.51 -10.67
CA LYS A 449 14.93 6.63 -11.24
C LYS A 449 14.92 7.91 -10.37
N VAL A 450 14.05 8.01 -9.39
CA VAL A 450 14.11 9.11 -8.41
C VAL A 450 15.37 9.02 -7.57
N ASN A 451 15.72 7.82 -7.11
CA ASN A 451 16.97 7.61 -6.38
C ASN A 451 18.18 7.99 -7.22
N GLU A 452 18.18 7.63 -8.50
CA GLU A 452 19.23 8.04 -9.44
C GLU A 452 19.33 9.56 -9.57
N ALA A 453 18.19 10.26 -9.67
CA ALA A 453 18.15 11.72 -9.78
C ALA A 453 18.72 12.40 -8.53
N VAL A 454 18.39 11.89 -7.33
CA VAL A 454 18.93 12.38 -6.06
C VAL A 454 20.44 12.14 -5.97
N GLU A 455 20.89 10.91 -6.24
CA GLU A 455 22.32 10.54 -6.13
C GLU A 455 23.21 11.33 -7.07
N LYS A 456 22.75 11.53 -8.32
CA LYS A 456 23.52 12.26 -9.34
C LYS A 456 23.33 13.78 -9.27
N GLY A 457 22.30 14.29 -8.60
CA GLY A 457 21.96 15.70 -8.54
C GLY A 457 21.61 16.30 -9.93
N ILE A 458 20.99 15.51 -10.80
CA ILE A 458 20.65 15.89 -12.18
C ILE A 458 19.19 15.62 -12.50
N THR A 459 18.70 16.22 -13.56
CA THR A 459 17.45 15.77 -14.19
C THR A 459 17.73 14.49 -14.98
N VAL A 460 17.06 13.39 -14.60
CA VAL A 460 17.12 12.11 -15.29
C VAL A 460 16.03 12.09 -16.36
N LYS A 461 16.41 11.74 -17.60
CA LYS A 461 15.46 11.51 -18.69
C LYS A 461 15.02 10.04 -18.70
N PHE A 462 13.77 9.81 -19.06
CA PHE A 462 13.26 8.46 -19.33
C PHE A 462 13.39 8.19 -20.82
N ASN A 463 14.13 7.12 -21.17
CA ASN A 463 14.19 6.68 -22.55
C ASN A 463 13.00 5.75 -22.83
N PRO A 464 12.20 5.99 -23.89
CA PRO A 464 11.10 5.11 -24.26
C PRO A 464 11.48 3.63 -24.41
N GLU A 465 12.74 3.34 -24.83
CA GLU A 465 13.25 1.97 -24.97
C GLU A 465 13.38 1.24 -23.62
N GLU A 466 13.48 1.96 -22.49
CA GLU A 466 13.55 1.35 -21.16
C GLU A 466 12.24 0.65 -20.79
N TYR A 467 11.14 1.05 -21.38
CA TYR A 467 9.82 0.47 -21.15
C TYR A 467 9.45 -0.67 -22.12
N VAL A 468 10.30 -0.93 -23.11
CA VAL A 468 10.08 -2.02 -24.08
C VAL A 468 10.72 -3.30 -23.56
N ILE A 469 9.94 -4.39 -23.48
CA ILE A 469 10.36 -5.72 -23.02
C ILE A 469 9.96 -6.79 -24.05
#